data_a74a34f060e7dc4d7aad82edb338d16f
#
_entry.id   a74a34f060e7dc4d7aad82edb338d16f
#
_cell.length_a   1.000
_cell.length_b   1.000
_cell.length_c   1.000
_cell.angle_alpha   90.00
_cell.angle_beta   90.00
_cell.angle_gamma   90.00
#
_symmetry.space_group_name_H-M   'P 1'
#
loop_
_entity.id
_entity.type
_entity.pdbx_description
1 polymer ?
#
loop_
_entity_poly.entity_id
_entity_poly.type
_entity_poly.pdbx_seq_one_letter_code
_entity_poly.pdbx_strand_id
1 'polypeptide(L)'
;VNLFILVAAAVIIICVFLNKISVRIGVPMLLAFIVLGMFFGTDGLLKIKLDNYSLVADICSAALIFIMFYGGFGTNISKAKPVLIQAALLSSLGVFMTAFSVGLFCHFILKMDMISGMLMGSVISSTDAASVFSILRSKKLGLKHNTASLLEVESGSNDPSAYMLTIVFIKLLGGKMGAGFVISTIALQFSVGIVLGLALGFLSVFLINKIHFGTEGFNIIFVVGLALAAYAIPSLMGGNGYLSVYIAGLIIGNSKIAAKKNLVIFFDGMTGLMQMLIFFLLGLLAAPSRFAGIAAEAISIMLFLTVLARPAVVWLILKGFKCSKEQILLVSFAGLRGAASIVFAIMVMTQGNVKTEIFDAVFFIVLMSILIQGALLPKISEKLDMIDRDEDIMKTFTDYSEELPIQFIEISLPKNHAWTGKKVRDLVLPPETLIVYKEDGSNISVPNGSTILKAGDRLVLSATQAEHMKGVELTEISVSKKHEYIGKKIADISNESISLIILIKRGRKVIVPRGNTIIKEGDLLICNRLAPSA
;
A
#
# COMPACT_ATOMS: atom_id res chain seq x y z
N VAL A 1 -29.48 -5.72 13.92
CA VAL A 1 -28.77 -5.58 12.63
C VAL A 1 -28.76 -4.13 12.19
N ASN A 2 -29.91 -3.44 12.02
CA ASN A 2 -29.99 -2.08 11.48
C ASN A 2 -29.23 -1.04 12.31
N LEU A 3 -29.30 -1.11 13.66
CA LEU A 3 -28.54 -0.23 14.53
C LEU A 3 -27.01 -0.43 14.36
N PHE A 4 -26.57 -1.68 14.24
CA PHE A 4 -25.17 -2.00 14.01
C PHE A 4 -24.67 -1.43 12.67
N ILE A 5 -25.46 -1.59 11.61
CA ILE A 5 -25.14 -1.03 10.29
C ILE A 5 -25.07 0.52 10.36
N LEU A 6 -26.01 1.15 11.07
CA LEU A 6 -26.01 2.61 11.23
C LEU A 6 -24.78 3.10 11.98
N VAL A 7 -24.39 2.40 13.07
CA VAL A 7 -23.18 2.74 13.83
C VAL A 7 -21.92 2.55 12.96
N ALA A 8 -21.82 1.44 12.22
CA ALA A 8 -20.70 1.21 11.31
C ALA A 8 -20.60 2.30 10.22
N ALA A 9 -21.73 2.67 9.61
CA ALA A 9 -21.77 3.75 8.62
C ALA A 9 -21.34 5.09 9.23
N ALA A 10 -21.85 5.43 10.41
CA ALA A 10 -21.47 6.66 11.11
C ALA A 10 -19.97 6.68 11.42
N VAL A 11 -19.40 5.56 11.92
CA VAL A 11 -17.96 5.46 12.21
C VAL A 11 -17.14 5.69 10.95
N ILE A 12 -17.47 5.03 9.83
CA ILE A 12 -16.74 5.21 8.56
C ILE A 12 -16.78 6.67 8.11
N ILE A 13 -17.97 7.29 8.12
CA ILE A 13 -18.14 8.68 7.71
C ILE A 13 -17.31 9.61 8.61
N ILE A 14 -17.40 9.46 9.93
CA ILE A 14 -16.64 10.24 10.89
C ILE A 14 -15.13 10.05 10.67
N CYS A 15 -14.66 8.83 10.46
CA CYS A 15 -13.25 8.54 10.19
C CYS A 15 -12.74 9.26 8.93
N VAL A 16 -13.53 9.28 7.84
CA VAL A 16 -13.17 10.01 6.61
C VAL A 16 -13.08 11.52 6.87
N PHE A 17 -14.01 12.10 7.63
CA PHE A 17 -13.93 13.51 8.01
C PHE A 17 -12.73 13.79 8.93
N LEU A 18 -12.48 12.92 9.91
CA LEU A 18 -11.32 13.03 10.81
C LEU A 18 -10.00 12.96 10.03
N ASN A 19 -9.90 12.13 8.99
CA ASN A 19 -8.74 12.10 8.12
C ASN A 19 -8.48 13.48 7.49
N LYS A 20 -9.51 14.13 6.94
CA LYS A 20 -9.38 15.49 6.36
C LYS A 20 -8.92 16.52 7.38
N ILE A 21 -9.39 16.42 8.62
CA ILE A 21 -9.03 17.32 9.74
C ILE A 21 -7.60 17.02 10.19
N SER A 22 -7.24 15.74 10.34
CA SER A 22 -5.94 15.24 10.76
C SER A 22 -4.81 15.77 9.86
N VAL A 23 -5.00 15.72 8.54
CA VAL A 23 -4.04 16.28 7.56
C VAL A 23 -3.84 17.78 7.77
N ARG A 24 -4.89 18.54 8.12
CA ARG A 24 -4.78 19.98 8.38
C ARG A 24 -4.03 20.31 9.67
N ILE A 25 -4.27 19.53 10.73
CA ILE A 25 -3.66 19.74 12.05
C ILE A 25 -2.23 19.17 12.11
N GLY A 26 -1.90 18.23 11.21
CA GLY A 26 -0.61 17.55 11.20
C GLY A 26 -0.47 16.45 12.27
N VAL A 27 -1.59 15.90 12.74
CA VAL A 27 -1.67 14.76 13.65
C VAL A 27 -1.85 13.50 12.80
N PRO A 28 -1.20 12.36 13.11
CA PRO A 28 -1.42 11.11 12.38
C PRO A 28 -2.90 10.70 12.43
N MET A 29 -3.50 10.39 11.26
CA MET A 29 -4.92 10.02 11.18
C MET A 29 -5.27 8.78 12.02
N LEU A 30 -4.32 7.87 12.17
CA LEU A 30 -4.48 6.63 12.94
C LEU A 30 -4.82 6.92 14.40
N LEU A 31 -4.22 7.97 14.97
CA LEU A 31 -4.54 8.43 16.32
C LEU A 31 -6.01 8.85 16.46
N ALA A 32 -6.55 9.53 15.45
CA ALA A 32 -7.94 9.95 15.47
C ALA A 32 -8.90 8.74 15.49
N PHE A 33 -8.56 7.67 14.77
CA PHE A 33 -9.35 6.43 14.78
C PHE A 33 -9.29 5.70 16.12
N ILE A 34 -8.10 5.66 16.75
CA ILE A 34 -7.94 5.12 18.10
C ILE A 34 -8.81 5.90 19.10
N VAL A 35 -8.69 7.22 19.12
CA VAL A 35 -9.46 8.09 20.03
C VAL A 35 -10.95 7.94 19.81
N LEU A 36 -11.40 7.85 18.56
CA LEU A 36 -12.80 7.59 18.23
C LEU A 36 -13.23 6.22 18.80
N GLY A 37 -12.42 5.17 18.63
CA GLY A 37 -12.70 3.85 19.21
C GLY A 37 -12.82 3.89 20.74
N MET A 38 -11.88 4.57 21.41
CA MET A 38 -11.92 4.76 22.88
C MET A 38 -13.16 5.52 23.33
N PHE A 39 -13.62 6.50 22.55
CA PHE A 39 -14.87 7.25 22.83
C PHE A 39 -16.10 6.35 22.80
N PHE A 40 -16.12 5.33 21.95
CA PHE A 40 -17.18 4.35 21.86
C PHE A 40 -17.01 3.19 22.87
N GLY A 41 -15.79 2.97 23.37
CA GLY A 41 -15.39 1.83 24.21
C GLY A 41 -15.98 1.84 25.62
N THR A 42 -15.52 0.89 26.44
CA THR A 42 -16.02 0.62 27.79
C THR A 42 -15.92 1.81 28.73
N ASP A 43 -14.85 2.60 28.63
CA ASP A 43 -14.61 3.80 29.43
C ASP A 43 -15.11 5.08 28.73
N GLY A 44 -15.60 4.95 27.49
CA GLY A 44 -16.10 6.06 26.69
C GLY A 44 -17.55 6.43 26.97
N LEU A 45 -18.11 7.36 26.17
CA LEU A 45 -19.48 7.85 26.34
C LEU A 45 -20.55 6.80 26.03
N LEU A 46 -20.32 5.95 25.02
CA LEU A 46 -21.29 4.95 24.59
C LEU A 46 -21.20 3.62 25.36
N LYS A 47 -20.14 3.43 26.14
CA LYS A 47 -19.91 2.25 26.99
C LYS A 47 -20.15 0.91 26.29
N ILE A 48 -19.77 0.81 25.02
CA ILE A 48 -19.90 -0.42 24.24
C ILE A 48 -18.90 -1.42 24.79
N LYS A 49 -19.41 -2.52 25.37
CA LYS A 49 -18.55 -3.64 25.78
C LYS A 49 -18.38 -4.60 24.62
N LEU A 50 -17.13 -4.78 24.20
CA LEU A 50 -16.76 -5.75 23.19
C LEU A 50 -15.95 -6.87 23.87
N ASP A 51 -16.66 -7.91 24.30
CA ASP A 51 -16.05 -9.00 25.10
C ASP A 51 -15.48 -10.13 24.23
N ASN A 52 -15.72 -10.10 22.92
CA ASN A 52 -15.25 -11.13 22.00
C ASN A 52 -13.89 -10.77 21.37
N TYR A 53 -12.83 -10.90 22.15
CA TYR A 53 -11.46 -10.64 21.70
C TYR A 53 -11.03 -11.54 20.54
N SER A 54 -11.51 -12.79 20.48
CA SER A 54 -11.20 -13.71 19.38
C SER A 54 -11.73 -13.20 18.05
N LEU A 55 -12.99 -12.75 18.01
CA LEU A 55 -13.57 -12.16 16.80
C LEU A 55 -12.78 -10.93 16.33
N VAL A 56 -12.36 -10.07 17.28
CA VAL A 56 -11.55 -8.89 16.93
C VAL A 56 -10.18 -9.30 16.41
N ALA A 57 -9.54 -10.31 17.02
CA ALA A 57 -8.27 -10.85 16.54
C ALA A 57 -8.38 -11.39 15.11
N ASP A 58 -9.45 -12.11 14.80
CA ASP A 58 -9.71 -12.68 13.47
C ASP A 58 -9.94 -11.58 12.43
N ILE A 59 -10.77 -10.58 12.76
CA ILE A 59 -11.03 -9.43 11.87
C ILE A 59 -9.74 -8.64 11.62
N CYS A 60 -8.99 -8.32 12.68
CA CYS A 60 -7.73 -7.57 12.55
C CYS A 60 -6.66 -8.37 11.79
N SER A 61 -6.60 -9.70 12.00
CA SER A 61 -5.69 -10.57 11.26
C SER A 61 -6.03 -10.61 9.77
N ALA A 62 -7.32 -10.69 9.42
CA ALA A 62 -7.78 -10.64 8.04
C ALA A 62 -7.48 -9.26 7.40
N ALA A 63 -7.71 -8.18 8.14
CA ALA A 63 -7.37 -6.83 7.68
C ALA A 63 -5.87 -6.66 7.43
N LEU A 64 -5.03 -7.24 8.29
CA LEU A 64 -3.57 -7.18 8.15
C LEU A 64 -3.08 -7.90 6.87
N ILE A 65 -3.79 -8.92 6.37
CA ILE A 65 -3.46 -9.57 5.08
C ILE A 65 -3.46 -8.55 3.94
N PHE A 66 -4.49 -7.71 3.86
CA PHE A 66 -4.60 -6.68 2.81
C PHE A 66 -3.55 -5.59 2.96
N ILE A 67 -3.25 -5.18 4.20
CA ILE A 67 -2.20 -4.20 4.49
C ILE A 67 -0.83 -4.75 4.07
N MET A 68 -0.53 -6.02 4.39
CA MET A 68 0.72 -6.67 4.00
C MET A 68 0.83 -6.86 2.49
N PHE A 69 -0.25 -7.30 1.84
CA PHE A 69 -0.29 -7.43 0.39
C PHE A 69 0.01 -6.09 -0.29
N TYR A 70 -0.67 -5.04 0.12
CA TYR A 70 -0.50 -3.71 -0.47
C TYR A 70 0.88 -3.11 -0.13
N GLY A 71 1.39 -3.34 1.08
CA GLY A 71 2.76 -2.96 1.44
C GLY A 71 3.80 -3.55 0.49
N GLY A 72 3.68 -4.84 0.16
CA GLY A 72 4.52 -5.48 -0.86
C GLY A 72 4.24 -4.94 -2.27
N PHE A 73 2.97 -4.83 -2.67
CA PHE A 73 2.54 -4.38 -3.98
C PHE A 73 2.99 -2.94 -4.29
N GLY A 74 2.96 -2.05 -3.29
CA GLY A 74 3.38 -0.66 -3.40
C GLY A 74 4.90 -0.45 -3.42
N THR A 75 5.67 -1.41 -2.91
CA THR A 75 7.13 -1.30 -2.84
C THR A 75 7.78 -1.37 -4.22
N ASN A 76 8.50 -0.31 -4.61
CA ASN A 76 9.23 -0.26 -5.88
C ASN A 76 10.66 -0.79 -5.72
N ILE A 77 10.91 -2.02 -6.19
CA ILE A 77 12.22 -2.69 -6.08
C ILE A 77 13.34 -1.88 -6.77
N SER A 78 13.06 -1.25 -7.91
CA SER A 78 14.09 -0.49 -8.65
C SER A 78 14.59 0.71 -7.84
N LYS A 79 13.70 1.41 -7.14
CA LYS A 79 14.05 2.52 -6.23
C LYS A 79 14.67 2.02 -4.93
N ALA A 80 14.19 0.89 -4.42
CA ALA A 80 14.67 0.29 -3.18
C ALA A 80 16.02 -0.42 -3.32
N LYS A 81 16.43 -0.78 -4.55
CA LYS A 81 17.65 -1.54 -4.82
C LYS A 81 18.90 -1.07 -4.06
N PRO A 82 19.19 0.24 -3.94
CA PRO A 82 20.38 0.72 -3.20
C PRO A 82 20.36 0.39 -1.71
N VAL A 83 19.18 0.23 -1.11
CA VAL A 83 18.97 0.05 0.34
C VAL A 83 18.35 -1.31 0.70
N LEU A 84 18.18 -2.20 -0.28
CA LEU A 84 17.46 -3.46 -0.11
C LEU A 84 18.10 -4.37 0.94
N ILE A 85 19.44 -4.49 0.94
CA ILE A 85 20.17 -5.34 1.89
C ILE A 85 20.06 -4.77 3.31
N GLN A 86 20.22 -3.45 3.45
CA GLN A 86 20.07 -2.76 4.73
C GLN A 86 18.66 -2.97 5.31
N ALA A 87 17.65 -2.76 4.48
CA ALA A 87 16.26 -2.96 4.87
C ALA A 87 15.96 -4.42 5.24
N ALA A 88 16.44 -5.39 4.45
CA ALA A 88 16.26 -6.81 4.74
C ALA A 88 16.93 -7.22 6.06
N LEU A 89 18.12 -6.70 6.37
CA LEU A 89 18.79 -6.97 7.65
C LEU A 89 18.07 -6.31 8.82
N LEU A 90 17.58 -5.08 8.65
CA LEU A 90 16.81 -4.38 9.69
C LEU A 90 15.47 -5.08 9.96
N SER A 91 14.77 -5.53 8.91
CA SER A 91 13.47 -6.18 9.03
C SER A 91 13.53 -7.64 9.49
N SER A 92 14.68 -8.28 9.44
CA SER A 92 14.90 -9.63 9.95
C SER A 92 15.77 -9.63 11.21
N LEU A 93 17.08 -9.57 11.07
CA LEU A 93 18.03 -9.58 12.20
C LEU A 93 17.75 -8.43 13.17
N GLY A 94 17.41 -7.24 12.66
CA GLY A 94 17.09 -6.08 13.49
C GLY A 94 15.86 -6.29 14.37
N VAL A 95 14.82 -6.93 13.85
CA VAL A 95 13.61 -7.32 14.61
C VAL A 95 13.97 -8.32 15.71
N PHE A 96 14.75 -9.37 15.39
CA PHE A 96 15.20 -10.34 16.37
C PHE A 96 15.99 -9.68 17.51
N MET A 97 17.01 -8.89 17.17
CA MET A 97 17.84 -8.21 18.15
C MET A 97 17.04 -7.25 19.03
N THR A 98 16.10 -6.50 18.43
CA THR A 98 15.21 -5.60 19.16
C THR A 98 14.31 -6.37 20.10
N ALA A 99 13.67 -7.45 19.63
CA ALA A 99 12.79 -8.29 20.44
C ALA A 99 13.52 -8.90 21.64
N PHE A 100 14.71 -9.46 21.41
CA PHE A 100 15.53 -10.01 22.49
C PHE A 100 16.02 -8.95 23.48
N SER A 101 16.48 -7.79 23.00
CA SER A 101 16.92 -6.71 23.87
C SER A 101 15.82 -6.23 24.81
N VAL A 102 14.60 -6.02 24.24
CA VAL A 102 13.44 -5.61 25.03
C VAL A 102 12.97 -6.74 25.95
N GLY A 103 12.96 -7.98 25.47
CA GLY A 103 12.59 -9.14 26.28
C GLY A 103 13.49 -9.32 27.50
N LEU A 104 14.81 -9.18 27.32
CA LEU A 104 15.78 -9.19 28.42
C LEU A 104 15.57 -8.01 29.39
N PHE A 105 15.30 -6.82 28.87
CA PHE A 105 14.97 -5.67 29.71
C PHE A 105 13.73 -5.94 30.56
N CYS A 106 12.66 -6.47 29.98
CA CYS A 106 11.46 -6.81 30.70
C CYS A 106 11.72 -7.88 31.79
N HIS A 107 12.56 -8.87 31.49
CA HIS A 107 12.89 -9.91 32.44
C HIS A 107 13.78 -9.42 33.59
N PHE A 108 14.92 -8.77 33.28
CA PHE A 108 15.90 -8.40 34.31
C PHE A 108 15.52 -7.15 35.08
N ILE A 109 14.91 -6.17 34.45
CA ILE A 109 14.61 -4.85 35.07
C ILE A 109 13.17 -4.85 35.61
N LEU A 110 12.19 -5.27 34.80
CA LEU A 110 10.79 -5.26 35.21
C LEU A 110 10.35 -6.54 35.94
N LYS A 111 11.26 -7.53 36.07
CA LYS A 111 11.02 -8.80 36.75
C LYS A 111 9.86 -9.63 36.14
N MET A 112 9.57 -9.43 34.88
CA MET A 112 8.60 -10.25 34.16
C MET A 112 9.14 -11.67 33.96
N ASP A 113 8.23 -12.64 33.82
CA ASP A 113 8.65 -13.97 33.36
C ASP A 113 9.36 -13.90 32.01
N MET A 114 10.36 -14.77 31.80
CA MET A 114 11.22 -14.72 30.62
C MET A 114 10.43 -14.81 29.31
N ILE A 115 9.47 -15.73 29.24
CA ILE A 115 8.66 -15.93 28.03
C ILE A 115 7.73 -14.74 27.80
N SER A 116 7.11 -14.23 28.86
CA SER A 116 6.26 -13.05 28.82
C SER A 116 7.03 -11.81 28.40
N GLY A 117 8.27 -11.62 28.91
CA GLY A 117 9.17 -10.56 28.47
C GLY A 117 9.54 -10.68 27.00
N MET A 118 9.86 -11.88 26.52
CA MET A 118 10.16 -12.14 25.11
C MET A 118 8.95 -11.93 24.19
N LEU A 119 7.74 -12.27 24.65
CA LEU A 119 6.50 -11.96 23.94
C LEU A 119 6.32 -10.45 23.80
N MET A 120 6.47 -9.69 24.89
CA MET A 120 6.41 -8.23 24.87
C MET A 120 7.40 -7.67 23.84
N GLY A 121 8.67 -8.12 23.89
CA GLY A 121 9.70 -7.71 22.95
C GLY A 121 9.35 -8.07 21.50
N SER A 122 8.82 -9.27 21.24
CA SER A 122 8.44 -9.72 19.90
C SER A 122 7.32 -8.86 19.30
N VAL A 123 6.27 -8.62 20.08
CA VAL A 123 5.09 -7.85 19.66
C VAL A 123 5.45 -6.41 19.31
N ILE A 124 6.29 -5.77 20.11
CA ILE A 124 6.65 -4.36 19.88
C ILE A 124 7.89 -4.17 19.00
N SER A 125 8.48 -5.24 18.47
CA SER A 125 9.66 -5.14 17.57
C SER A 125 9.32 -4.65 16.16
N SER A 126 8.09 -4.83 15.69
CA SER A 126 7.59 -4.32 14.41
C SER A 126 7.52 -2.79 14.40
N THR A 127 7.78 -2.16 13.24
CA THR A 127 7.68 -0.70 13.04
C THR A 127 6.64 -0.37 11.97
N ASP A 128 6.11 0.86 12.00
CA ASP A 128 5.03 1.31 11.12
C ASP A 128 5.48 2.49 10.22
N ALA A 129 5.85 2.20 8.98
CA ALA A 129 6.17 3.24 8.01
C ALA A 129 4.94 4.04 7.55
N ALA A 130 3.74 3.47 7.57
CA ALA A 130 2.55 4.19 7.14
C ALA A 130 2.34 5.45 7.99
N SER A 131 2.51 5.35 9.31
CA SER A 131 2.51 6.49 10.22
C SER A 131 3.62 7.49 9.90
N VAL A 132 4.85 7.02 9.67
CA VAL A 132 6.00 7.87 9.32
C VAL A 132 5.73 8.66 8.05
N PHE A 133 5.30 7.98 6.99
CA PHE A 133 5.03 8.64 5.70
C PHE A 133 3.82 9.54 5.74
N SER A 134 2.77 9.20 6.48
CA SER A 134 1.61 10.07 6.68
C SER A 134 2.04 11.42 7.28
N ILE A 135 2.95 11.40 8.27
CA ILE A 135 3.48 12.60 8.90
C ILE A 135 4.38 13.39 7.94
N LEU A 136 5.33 12.74 7.27
CA LEU A 136 6.26 13.40 6.35
C LEU A 136 5.52 14.03 5.16
N ARG A 137 4.51 13.34 4.59
CA ARG A 137 3.67 13.86 3.51
C ARG A 137 2.84 15.06 3.93
N SER A 138 2.22 15.02 5.13
CA SER A 138 1.42 16.16 5.63
C SER A 138 2.25 17.43 5.74
N LYS A 139 3.57 17.30 5.95
CA LYS A 139 4.55 18.40 6.04
C LYS A 139 5.33 18.63 4.74
N LYS A 140 5.08 17.85 3.69
CA LYS A 140 5.80 17.92 2.41
C LYS A 140 7.32 17.77 2.56
N LEU A 141 7.78 16.78 3.33
CA LEU A 141 9.20 16.55 3.62
C LEU A 141 9.71 15.29 2.90
N GLY A 142 10.68 15.45 2.01
CA GLY A 142 11.51 14.36 1.45
C GLY A 142 12.67 14.02 2.40
N LEU A 143 13.25 12.81 2.27
CA LEU A 143 14.39 12.37 3.09
C LEU A 143 15.62 12.06 2.23
N LYS A 144 16.77 12.61 2.60
CA LYS A 144 18.08 12.38 1.94
C LYS A 144 18.53 10.91 2.00
N HIS A 145 19.42 10.52 1.10
CA HIS A 145 20.15 9.24 1.10
C HIS A 145 19.26 8.00 0.98
N ASN A 146 18.19 8.05 0.20
CA ASN A 146 17.22 6.95 0.07
C ASN A 146 16.64 6.45 1.41
N THR A 147 16.67 7.30 2.45
CA THR A 147 16.20 6.93 3.79
C THR A 147 14.72 6.61 3.80
N ALA A 148 13.94 7.30 2.96
CA ALA A 148 12.52 7.00 2.82
C ALA A 148 12.33 5.57 2.26
N SER A 149 13.00 5.18 1.17
CA SER A 149 12.95 3.81 0.64
C SER A 149 13.42 2.78 1.64
N LEU A 150 14.44 3.10 2.45
CA LEU A 150 14.92 2.21 3.52
C LEU A 150 13.83 1.94 4.56
N LEU A 151 13.18 3.00 5.06
CA LEU A 151 12.10 2.89 6.06
C LEU A 151 10.88 2.16 5.49
N GLU A 152 10.53 2.41 4.23
CA GLU A 152 9.40 1.77 3.56
C GLU A 152 9.59 0.25 3.44
N VAL A 153 10.74 -0.18 2.93
CA VAL A 153 11.04 -1.61 2.76
C VAL A 153 11.24 -2.29 4.12
N GLU A 154 11.94 -1.65 5.05
CA GLU A 154 12.13 -2.17 6.39
C GLU A 154 10.79 -2.45 7.06
N SER A 155 9.93 -1.45 7.12
CA SER A 155 8.66 -1.55 7.83
C SER A 155 7.66 -2.48 7.13
N GLY A 156 7.61 -2.47 5.79
CA GLY A 156 6.75 -3.40 5.06
C GLY A 156 7.12 -4.87 5.24
N SER A 157 8.39 -5.17 5.57
CA SER A 157 8.90 -6.54 5.70
C SER A 157 9.23 -6.99 7.13
N ASN A 158 9.13 -6.12 8.14
CA ASN A 158 9.44 -6.47 9.54
C ASN A 158 8.26 -7.13 10.29
N ASP A 159 7.02 -6.82 9.91
CA ASP A 159 5.82 -7.41 10.52
C ASP A 159 5.81 -8.94 10.45
N PRO A 160 6.13 -9.58 9.30
CA PRO A 160 6.26 -11.04 9.23
C PRO A 160 7.29 -11.61 10.20
N SER A 161 8.40 -10.90 10.44
CA SER A 161 9.44 -11.35 11.40
C SER A 161 8.96 -11.24 12.85
N ALA A 162 8.29 -10.15 13.20
CA ALA A 162 7.69 -9.95 14.52
C ALA A 162 6.56 -10.95 14.79
N TYR A 163 5.69 -11.20 13.79
CA TYR A 163 4.65 -12.23 13.86
C TYR A 163 5.24 -13.61 14.14
N MET A 164 6.28 -13.99 13.41
CA MET A 164 6.94 -15.28 13.59
C MET A 164 7.48 -15.47 15.00
N LEU A 165 8.18 -14.46 15.54
CA LEU A 165 8.68 -14.50 16.91
C LEU A 165 7.52 -14.61 17.90
N THR A 166 6.46 -13.84 17.71
CA THR A 166 5.27 -13.88 18.55
C THR A 166 4.67 -15.29 18.58
N ILE A 167 4.48 -15.94 17.43
CA ILE A 167 3.95 -17.32 17.35
C ILE A 167 4.89 -18.33 18.03
N VAL A 168 6.21 -18.17 17.87
CA VAL A 168 7.18 -19.04 18.54
C VAL A 168 7.04 -18.96 20.05
N PHE A 169 6.97 -17.74 20.60
CA PHE A 169 6.85 -17.57 22.06
C PHE A 169 5.45 -17.94 22.60
N ILE A 170 4.37 -17.76 21.82
CA ILE A 170 3.04 -18.29 22.17
C ILE A 170 3.11 -19.82 22.31
N LYS A 171 3.73 -20.52 21.36
CA LYS A 171 3.88 -21.99 21.42
C LYS A 171 4.76 -22.44 22.59
N LEU A 172 5.78 -21.65 22.95
CA LEU A 172 6.62 -21.92 24.13
C LEU A 172 5.86 -21.79 25.45
N LEU A 173 4.88 -20.89 25.56
CA LEU A 173 4.00 -20.79 26.71
C LEU A 173 3.17 -22.06 26.94
N GLY A 174 2.78 -22.74 25.85
CA GLY A 174 1.92 -23.94 25.90
C GLY A 174 2.65 -25.23 26.33
N GLY A 175 3.99 -25.24 26.47
CA GLY A 175 4.72 -26.45 26.86
C GLY A 175 6.23 -26.32 26.88
N LYS A 176 6.92 -27.25 27.53
CA LYS A 176 8.39 -27.35 27.55
C LYS A 176 8.91 -27.82 26.19
N MET A 177 9.20 -26.88 25.30
CA MET A 177 9.79 -27.18 23.99
C MET A 177 11.27 -26.80 23.99
N GLY A 178 12.13 -27.67 23.47
CA GLY A 178 13.57 -27.46 23.41
C GLY A 178 14.00 -26.48 22.30
N ALA A 179 15.25 -26.03 22.35
CA ALA A 179 15.84 -25.12 21.37
C ALA A 179 15.68 -25.63 19.90
N GLY A 180 15.75 -26.94 19.69
CA GLY A 180 15.54 -27.53 18.37
C GLY A 180 14.16 -27.24 17.76
N PHE A 181 13.10 -27.23 18.61
CA PHE A 181 11.76 -26.86 18.16
C PHE A 181 11.67 -25.39 17.73
N VAL A 182 12.30 -24.50 18.48
CA VAL A 182 12.34 -23.05 18.13
C VAL A 182 13.01 -22.86 16.76
N ILE A 183 14.19 -23.44 16.58
CA ILE A 183 14.96 -23.33 15.33
C ILE A 183 14.18 -23.94 14.16
N SER A 184 13.60 -25.12 14.33
CA SER A 184 12.82 -25.78 13.28
C SER A 184 11.55 -24.99 12.92
N THR A 185 10.87 -24.39 13.90
CA THR A 185 9.68 -23.55 13.67
C THR A 185 10.05 -22.28 12.89
N ILE A 186 11.12 -21.60 13.29
CA ILE A 186 11.64 -20.43 12.57
C ILE A 186 12.01 -20.80 11.13
N ALA A 187 12.80 -21.86 10.95
CA ALA A 187 13.23 -22.31 9.64
C ALA A 187 12.03 -22.68 8.74
N LEU A 188 11.04 -23.39 9.28
CA LEU A 188 9.82 -23.76 8.55
C LEU A 188 9.02 -22.51 8.16
N GLN A 189 8.79 -21.58 9.08
CA GLN A 189 8.02 -20.37 8.80
C GLN A 189 8.68 -19.51 7.71
N PHE A 190 10.00 -19.32 7.76
CA PHE A 190 10.72 -18.58 6.72
C PHE A 190 10.77 -19.33 5.39
N SER A 191 11.16 -20.60 5.38
CA SER A 191 11.32 -21.35 4.14
C SER A 191 9.99 -21.51 3.39
N VAL A 192 8.94 -21.95 4.08
CA VAL A 192 7.60 -22.12 3.47
C VAL A 192 7.02 -20.77 3.05
N GLY A 193 7.17 -19.74 3.90
CA GLY A 193 6.69 -18.38 3.59
C GLY A 193 7.35 -17.81 2.34
N ILE A 194 8.67 -17.93 2.21
CA ILE A 194 9.43 -17.42 1.05
C ILE A 194 9.11 -18.26 -0.20
N VAL A 195 9.25 -19.58 -0.12
CA VAL A 195 9.08 -20.45 -1.30
C VAL A 195 7.67 -20.33 -1.88
N LEU A 196 6.64 -20.41 -1.02
CA LEU A 196 5.26 -20.28 -1.47
C LEU A 196 4.91 -18.84 -1.87
N GLY A 197 5.47 -17.84 -1.19
CA GLY A 197 5.31 -16.44 -1.59
C GLY A 197 5.85 -16.17 -2.99
N LEU A 198 7.03 -16.68 -3.32
CA LEU A 198 7.60 -16.61 -4.67
C LEU A 198 6.74 -17.40 -5.67
N ALA A 199 6.43 -18.66 -5.38
CA ALA A 199 5.66 -19.53 -6.28
C ALA A 199 4.28 -18.94 -6.58
N LEU A 200 3.53 -18.53 -5.55
CA LEU A 200 2.20 -17.94 -5.69
C LEU A 200 2.25 -16.54 -6.34
N GLY A 201 3.27 -15.74 -6.04
CA GLY A 201 3.48 -14.45 -6.68
C GLY A 201 3.68 -14.58 -8.19
N PHE A 202 4.60 -15.44 -8.66
CA PHE A 202 4.82 -15.67 -10.08
C PHE A 202 3.61 -16.33 -10.76
N LEU A 203 2.98 -17.31 -10.11
CA LEU A 203 1.73 -17.91 -10.58
C LEU A 203 0.64 -16.87 -10.75
N SER A 204 0.50 -15.95 -9.80
CA SER A 204 -0.47 -14.86 -9.87
C SER A 204 -0.22 -13.95 -11.07
N VAL A 205 1.02 -13.52 -11.32
CA VAL A 205 1.37 -12.71 -12.50
C VAL A 205 1.06 -13.46 -13.79
N PHE A 206 1.39 -14.75 -13.86
CA PHE A 206 1.06 -15.59 -15.02
C PHE A 206 -0.45 -15.66 -15.25
N LEU A 207 -1.23 -15.91 -14.21
CA LEU A 207 -2.69 -16.02 -14.30
C LEU A 207 -3.35 -14.68 -14.69
N ILE A 208 -2.93 -13.57 -14.06
CA ILE A 208 -3.44 -12.22 -14.36
C ILE A 208 -3.21 -11.87 -15.84
N ASN A 209 -2.03 -12.20 -16.38
CA ASN A 209 -1.71 -11.89 -17.76
C ASN A 209 -2.37 -12.85 -18.77
N LYS A 210 -2.68 -14.09 -18.38
CA LYS A 210 -3.28 -15.10 -19.25
C LYS A 210 -4.81 -15.03 -19.27
N ILE A 211 -5.43 -14.79 -18.11
CA ILE A 211 -6.87 -14.76 -17.95
C ILE A 211 -7.35 -13.33 -18.17
N HIS A 212 -8.16 -13.12 -19.21
CA HIS A 212 -8.77 -11.83 -19.48
C HIS A 212 -10.25 -11.92 -19.07
N PHE A 213 -10.58 -11.28 -17.96
CA PHE A 213 -11.98 -11.15 -17.57
C PHE A 213 -12.65 -10.05 -18.41
N GLY A 214 -13.92 -10.25 -18.76
CA GLY A 214 -14.66 -9.31 -19.61
C GLY A 214 -14.89 -7.93 -18.98
N THR A 215 -14.73 -7.81 -17.66
CA THR A 215 -14.88 -6.55 -16.91
C THR A 215 -13.68 -6.34 -15.98
N GLU A 216 -13.27 -5.09 -15.82
CA GLU A 216 -12.13 -4.72 -14.97
C GLU A 216 -12.35 -5.07 -13.49
N GLY A 217 -13.59 -5.02 -13.00
CA GLY A 217 -13.93 -5.38 -11.62
C GLY A 217 -13.58 -6.83 -11.27
N PHE A 218 -13.76 -7.78 -12.20
CA PHE A 218 -13.40 -9.18 -11.95
C PHE A 218 -11.88 -9.38 -11.84
N ASN A 219 -11.06 -8.59 -12.52
CA ASN A 219 -9.61 -8.60 -12.33
C ASN A 219 -9.24 -8.25 -10.88
N ILE A 220 -9.90 -7.25 -10.30
CA ILE A 220 -9.67 -6.83 -8.92
C ILE A 220 -10.06 -7.94 -7.94
N ILE A 221 -11.26 -8.50 -8.08
CA ILE A 221 -11.76 -9.59 -7.22
C ILE A 221 -10.84 -10.82 -7.32
N PHE A 222 -10.34 -11.12 -8.51
CA PHE A 222 -9.40 -12.21 -8.72
C PHE A 222 -8.08 -12.00 -7.96
N VAL A 223 -7.52 -10.78 -7.99
CA VAL A 223 -6.29 -10.45 -7.24
C VAL A 223 -6.55 -10.48 -5.72
N VAL A 224 -7.73 -10.09 -5.25
CA VAL A 224 -8.14 -10.27 -3.84
C VAL A 224 -8.10 -11.76 -3.46
N GLY A 225 -8.67 -12.64 -4.30
CA GLY A 225 -8.62 -14.09 -4.08
C GLY A 225 -7.20 -14.64 -4.03
N LEU A 226 -6.32 -14.16 -4.93
CA LEU A 226 -4.91 -14.54 -4.97
C LEU A 226 -4.15 -14.07 -3.71
N ALA A 227 -4.44 -12.87 -3.21
CA ALA A 227 -3.84 -12.35 -1.97
C ALA A 227 -4.26 -13.21 -0.75
N LEU A 228 -5.54 -13.57 -0.65
CA LEU A 228 -6.03 -14.46 0.41
C LEU A 228 -5.40 -15.86 0.32
N ALA A 229 -5.27 -16.42 -0.89
CA ALA A 229 -4.63 -17.71 -1.12
C ALA A 229 -3.13 -17.65 -0.76
N ALA A 230 -2.44 -16.55 -1.10
CA ALA A 230 -1.04 -16.34 -0.77
C ALA A 230 -0.77 -16.27 0.74
N TYR A 231 -1.76 -15.90 1.55
CA TYR A 231 -1.70 -16.01 3.00
C TYR A 231 -2.10 -17.39 3.50
N ALA A 232 -3.24 -17.91 3.05
CA ALA A 232 -3.86 -19.10 3.62
C ALA A 232 -3.07 -20.39 3.36
N ILE A 233 -2.57 -20.59 2.12
CA ILE A 233 -1.85 -21.82 1.73
C ILE A 233 -0.59 -22.03 2.58
N PRO A 234 0.33 -21.05 2.70
CA PRO A 234 1.50 -21.21 3.57
C PRO A 234 1.14 -21.38 5.03
N SER A 235 0.12 -20.66 5.53
CA SER A 235 -0.33 -20.77 6.93
C SER A 235 -0.82 -22.16 7.26
N LEU A 236 -1.57 -22.82 6.38
CA LEU A 236 -2.02 -24.22 6.53
C LEU A 236 -0.84 -25.22 6.55
N MET A 237 0.27 -24.89 5.89
CA MET A 237 1.49 -25.70 5.88
C MET A 237 2.47 -25.37 7.04
N GLY A 238 2.04 -24.53 8.00
CA GLY A 238 2.87 -24.13 9.14
C GLY A 238 3.91 -23.04 8.80
N GLY A 239 3.83 -22.46 7.60
CA GLY A 239 4.66 -21.35 7.16
C GLY A 239 4.12 -19.99 7.61
N ASN A 240 4.89 -18.93 7.31
CA ASN A 240 4.48 -17.56 7.58
C ASN A 240 3.65 -16.99 6.42
N GLY A 241 2.32 -16.95 6.59
CA GLY A 241 1.39 -16.43 5.59
C GLY A 241 1.57 -14.92 5.33
N TYR A 242 1.91 -14.12 6.34
CA TYR A 242 2.16 -12.69 6.16
C TYR A 242 3.41 -12.43 5.32
N LEU A 243 4.48 -13.22 5.51
CA LEU A 243 5.66 -13.14 4.67
C LEU A 243 5.35 -13.51 3.23
N SER A 244 4.58 -14.58 3.04
CA SER A 244 4.20 -15.05 1.71
C SER A 244 3.34 -14.03 0.95
N VAL A 245 2.32 -13.47 1.59
CA VAL A 245 1.45 -12.47 0.95
C VAL A 245 2.20 -11.18 0.64
N TYR A 246 3.14 -10.76 1.50
CA TYR A 246 4.00 -9.60 1.23
C TYR A 246 4.88 -9.85 -0.01
N ILE A 247 5.54 -11.02 -0.10
CA ILE A 247 6.37 -11.38 -1.26
C ILE A 247 5.53 -11.49 -2.53
N ALA A 248 4.35 -12.10 -2.46
CA ALA A 248 3.43 -12.18 -3.60
C ALA A 248 3.01 -10.77 -4.08
N GLY A 249 2.65 -9.88 -3.14
CA GLY A 249 2.37 -8.48 -3.43
C GLY A 249 3.54 -7.79 -4.12
N LEU A 250 4.77 -7.97 -3.59
CA LEU A 250 6.01 -7.41 -4.15
C LEU A 250 6.24 -7.84 -5.60
N ILE A 251 6.03 -9.12 -5.92
CA ILE A 251 6.20 -9.66 -7.28
C ILE A 251 5.14 -9.08 -8.21
N ILE A 252 3.86 -9.11 -7.80
CA ILE A 252 2.75 -8.60 -8.61
C ILE A 252 2.92 -7.09 -8.85
N GLY A 253 3.28 -6.33 -7.81
CA GLY A 253 3.50 -4.89 -7.85
C GLY A 253 4.64 -4.45 -8.77
N ASN A 254 5.71 -5.26 -8.91
CA ASN A 254 6.85 -4.95 -9.78
C ASN A 254 6.76 -5.60 -11.17
N SER A 255 5.68 -6.33 -11.44
CA SER A 255 5.44 -6.95 -12.75
C SER A 255 4.62 -6.06 -13.68
N LYS A 256 4.77 -6.30 -14.99
CA LYS A 256 3.91 -5.68 -16.01
C LYS A 256 2.60 -6.46 -16.08
N ILE A 257 1.56 -5.91 -15.48
CA ILE A 257 0.20 -6.48 -15.46
C ILE A 257 -0.81 -5.50 -16.04
N ALA A 258 -1.87 -6.04 -16.67
CA ALA A 258 -2.98 -5.23 -17.17
C ALA A 258 -3.73 -4.56 -16.00
N ALA A 259 -4.28 -3.38 -16.24
CA ALA A 259 -5.11 -2.63 -15.27
C ALA A 259 -4.45 -2.35 -13.91
N LYS A 260 -3.10 -2.25 -13.86
CA LYS A 260 -2.35 -2.00 -12.62
C LYS A 260 -2.83 -0.76 -11.86
N LYS A 261 -3.18 0.32 -12.58
CA LYS A 261 -3.70 1.56 -11.98
C LYS A 261 -4.96 1.31 -11.14
N ASN A 262 -5.89 0.51 -11.66
CA ASN A 262 -7.15 0.21 -10.96
C ASN A 262 -6.91 -0.64 -9.70
N LEU A 263 -5.93 -1.56 -9.75
CA LEU A 263 -5.51 -2.34 -8.59
C LEU A 263 -4.90 -1.44 -7.50
N VAL A 264 -4.04 -0.48 -7.89
CA VAL A 264 -3.46 0.49 -6.95
C VAL A 264 -4.57 1.25 -6.23
N ILE A 265 -5.50 1.87 -6.97
CA ILE A 265 -6.60 2.67 -6.40
C ILE A 265 -7.48 1.82 -5.45
N PHE A 266 -7.82 0.60 -5.88
CA PHE A 266 -8.65 -0.30 -5.07
C PHE A 266 -7.95 -0.72 -3.77
N PHE A 267 -6.69 -1.20 -3.86
CA PHE A 267 -5.97 -1.67 -2.68
C PHE A 267 -5.55 -0.54 -1.75
N ASP A 268 -5.35 0.67 -2.25
CA ASP A 268 -5.15 1.85 -1.43
C ASP A 268 -6.39 2.15 -0.57
N GLY A 269 -7.55 2.25 -1.21
CA GLY A 269 -8.82 2.45 -0.48
C GLY A 269 -9.13 1.31 0.49
N MET A 270 -8.88 0.04 0.08
CA MET A 270 -9.07 -1.14 0.92
C MET A 270 -8.12 -1.09 2.14
N THR A 271 -6.85 -0.77 1.95
CA THR A 271 -5.87 -0.64 3.04
C THR A 271 -6.25 0.47 4.02
N GLY A 272 -6.69 1.61 3.49
CA GLY A 272 -7.22 2.70 4.33
C GLY A 272 -8.42 2.25 5.18
N LEU A 273 -9.37 1.52 4.58
CA LEU A 273 -10.52 0.96 5.30
C LEU A 273 -10.08 -0.06 6.36
N MET A 274 -9.13 -0.96 6.03
CA MET A 274 -8.61 -1.95 6.98
C MET A 274 -7.86 -1.28 8.15
N GLN A 275 -7.10 -0.24 7.90
CA GLN A 275 -6.45 0.54 8.95
C GLN A 275 -7.47 1.23 9.85
N MET A 276 -8.51 1.89 9.28
CA MET A 276 -9.60 2.47 10.06
C MET A 276 -10.24 1.42 10.97
N LEU A 277 -10.55 0.25 10.41
CA LEU A 277 -11.19 -0.85 11.12
C LEU A 277 -10.33 -1.35 12.29
N ILE A 278 -9.04 -1.64 12.02
CA ILE A 278 -8.11 -2.09 13.05
C ILE A 278 -8.02 -1.05 14.18
N PHE A 279 -7.64 0.18 13.87
CA PHE A 279 -7.40 1.20 14.89
C PHE A 279 -8.67 1.58 15.67
N PHE A 280 -9.83 1.58 15.03
CA PHE A 280 -11.10 1.78 15.70
C PHE A 280 -11.45 0.63 16.65
N LEU A 281 -11.35 -0.63 16.18
CA LEU A 281 -11.62 -1.81 17.01
C LEU A 281 -10.65 -1.90 18.20
N LEU A 282 -9.37 -1.61 17.97
CA LEU A 282 -8.35 -1.58 19.01
C LEU A 282 -8.61 -0.47 20.02
N GLY A 283 -9.04 0.71 19.56
CA GLY A 283 -9.48 1.79 20.43
C GLY A 283 -10.71 1.39 21.26
N LEU A 284 -11.66 0.67 20.66
CA LEU A 284 -12.87 0.17 21.33
C LEU A 284 -12.55 -0.82 22.46
N LEU A 285 -11.50 -1.66 22.27
CA LEU A 285 -11.02 -2.61 23.28
C LEU A 285 -10.19 -1.96 24.40
N ALA A 286 -9.61 -0.81 24.11
CA ALA A 286 -8.78 -0.12 25.08
C ALA A 286 -9.59 0.40 26.27
N ALA A 287 -9.04 0.24 27.47
CA ALA A 287 -9.63 0.76 28.69
C ALA A 287 -8.67 1.76 29.35
N PRO A 288 -8.81 3.08 29.05
CA PRO A 288 -7.95 4.12 29.63
C PRO A 288 -7.85 4.11 31.15
N SER A 289 -8.90 3.67 31.85
CA SER A 289 -8.89 3.52 33.31
C SER A 289 -7.80 2.59 33.84
N ARG A 290 -7.39 1.59 33.03
CA ARG A 290 -6.33 0.64 33.38
C ARG A 290 -4.92 1.18 33.12
N PHE A 291 -4.79 2.23 32.32
CA PHE A 291 -3.47 2.76 31.92
C PHE A 291 -2.65 3.27 33.12
N ALA A 292 -3.29 3.84 34.14
CA ALA A 292 -2.59 4.32 35.32
C ALA A 292 -1.78 3.21 36.03
N GLY A 293 -2.29 1.99 36.05
CA GLY A 293 -1.61 0.84 36.69
C GLY A 293 -0.40 0.31 35.92
N ILE A 294 -0.36 0.50 34.59
CA ILE A 294 0.68 -0.05 33.72
C ILE A 294 1.60 1.03 33.12
N ALA A 295 1.27 2.32 33.34
CA ALA A 295 1.95 3.43 32.68
C ALA A 295 3.47 3.45 32.97
N ALA A 296 3.89 3.20 34.20
CA ALA A 296 5.30 3.21 34.58
C ALA A 296 6.11 2.14 33.82
N GLU A 297 5.58 0.93 33.74
CA GLU A 297 6.19 -0.19 33.00
C GLU A 297 6.23 0.10 31.50
N ALA A 298 5.08 0.50 30.92
CA ALA A 298 4.98 0.80 29.51
C ALA A 298 5.88 1.96 29.07
N ILE A 299 5.97 3.04 29.86
CA ILE A 299 6.88 4.15 29.60
C ILE A 299 8.33 3.69 29.67
N SER A 300 8.71 2.88 30.68
CA SER A 300 10.07 2.39 30.81
C SER A 300 10.48 1.50 29.62
N ILE A 301 9.59 0.63 29.15
CA ILE A 301 9.80 -0.19 27.96
C ILE A 301 9.95 0.70 26.73
N MET A 302 9.06 1.68 26.55
CA MET A 302 9.10 2.61 25.42
C MET A 302 10.41 3.42 25.40
N LEU A 303 10.82 3.95 26.54
CA LEU A 303 12.09 4.70 26.67
C LEU A 303 13.30 3.81 26.34
N PHE A 304 13.36 2.62 26.94
CA PHE A 304 14.42 1.66 26.65
C PHE A 304 14.46 1.31 25.16
N LEU A 305 13.32 1.01 24.57
CA LEU A 305 13.19 0.68 23.15
C LEU A 305 13.67 1.82 22.25
N THR A 306 13.21 3.05 22.51
CA THR A 306 13.47 4.21 21.64
C THR A 306 14.87 4.78 21.82
N VAL A 307 15.40 4.80 23.05
CA VAL A 307 16.68 5.46 23.37
C VAL A 307 17.86 4.49 23.31
N LEU A 308 17.67 3.21 23.62
CA LEU A 308 18.76 2.24 23.75
C LEU A 308 18.66 1.11 22.73
N ALA A 309 17.58 0.30 22.78
CA ALA A 309 17.51 -0.94 21.99
C ALA A 309 17.52 -0.65 20.48
N ARG A 310 16.62 0.19 20.00
CA ARG A 310 16.51 0.50 18.57
C ARG A 310 17.75 1.22 18.03
N PRO A 311 18.28 2.29 18.66
CA PRO A 311 19.52 2.93 18.19
C PRO A 311 20.73 1.98 18.16
N ALA A 312 20.90 1.13 19.16
CA ALA A 312 22.00 0.17 19.20
C ALA A 312 21.91 -0.83 18.05
N VAL A 313 20.72 -1.38 17.78
CA VAL A 313 20.49 -2.35 16.70
C VAL A 313 20.67 -1.70 15.33
N VAL A 314 20.07 -0.53 15.10
CA VAL A 314 20.19 0.19 13.83
C VAL A 314 21.65 0.58 13.57
N TRP A 315 22.35 1.08 14.59
CA TRP A 315 23.77 1.41 14.49
C TRP A 315 24.62 0.18 14.15
N LEU A 316 24.40 -0.95 14.83
CA LEU A 316 25.16 -2.17 14.60
C LEU A 316 25.02 -2.68 13.16
N ILE A 317 23.79 -2.61 12.60
CA ILE A 317 23.51 -3.07 11.24
C ILE A 317 24.01 -2.03 10.22
N LEU A 318 23.64 -0.77 10.34
CA LEU A 318 23.91 0.24 9.31
C LEU A 318 25.36 0.75 9.29
N LYS A 319 26.11 0.60 10.39
CA LYS A 319 27.54 0.94 10.43
C LYS A 319 28.34 0.21 9.34
N GLY A 320 27.97 -1.02 9.00
CA GLY A 320 28.62 -1.80 7.94
C GLY A 320 28.39 -1.26 6.52
N PHE A 321 27.39 -0.39 6.33
CA PHE A 321 26.97 0.13 5.02
C PHE A 321 27.37 1.58 4.75
N LYS A 322 28.27 2.15 5.55
CA LYS A 322 28.76 3.54 5.42
C LYS A 322 27.64 4.59 5.48
N CYS A 323 26.53 4.29 6.17
CA CYS A 323 25.48 5.27 6.43
C CYS A 323 25.98 6.40 7.33
N SER A 324 25.49 7.62 7.11
CA SER A 324 25.85 8.77 7.96
C SER A 324 25.27 8.61 9.39
N LYS A 325 25.87 9.30 10.36
CA LYS A 325 25.37 9.27 11.74
C LYS A 325 23.95 9.83 11.82
N GLU A 326 23.67 10.86 11.06
CA GLU A 326 22.38 11.54 10.96
C GLU A 326 21.32 10.58 10.41
N GLN A 327 21.66 9.82 9.36
CA GLN A 327 20.79 8.78 8.80
C GLN A 327 20.50 7.67 9.81
N ILE A 328 21.52 7.16 10.50
CA ILE A 328 21.37 6.13 11.54
C ILE A 328 20.47 6.63 12.68
N LEU A 329 20.66 7.87 13.14
CA LEU A 329 19.83 8.46 14.19
C LEU A 329 18.38 8.65 13.73
N LEU A 330 18.17 9.12 12.50
CA LEU A 330 16.83 9.29 11.95
C LEU A 330 16.09 7.95 11.80
N VAL A 331 16.75 6.93 11.22
CA VAL A 331 16.18 5.58 11.08
C VAL A 331 15.85 4.97 12.45
N SER A 332 16.72 5.19 13.43
CA SER A 332 16.49 4.75 14.82
C SER A 332 15.24 5.40 15.41
N PHE A 333 15.07 6.70 15.23
CA PHE A 333 13.94 7.46 15.78
C PHE A 333 12.64 7.23 15.01
N ALA A 334 12.72 7.02 13.70
CA ALA A 334 11.56 6.78 12.82
C ALA A 334 10.89 5.40 13.02
N GLY A 335 11.39 4.58 13.94
CA GLY A 335 10.78 3.29 14.28
C GLY A 335 9.51 3.43 15.11
N LEU A 336 8.48 4.11 14.56
CA LEU A 336 7.16 4.20 15.19
C LEU A 336 6.52 2.82 15.28
N ARG A 337 5.69 2.60 16.31
CA ARG A 337 4.94 1.37 16.48
C ARG A 337 3.50 1.57 15.95
N GLY A 338 2.93 0.51 15.36
CA GLY A 338 1.66 0.63 14.64
C GLY A 338 0.67 -0.51 14.90
N ALA A 339 -0.24 -0.67 13.95
CA ALA A 339 -1.35 -1.62 14.03
C ALA A 339 -0.89 -3.07 14.25
N ALA A 340 0.16 -3.51 13.54
CA ALA A 340 0.65 -4.87 13.63
C ALA A 340 1.02 -5.27 15.06
N SER A 341 1.72 -4.39 15.80
CA SER A 341 2.07 -4.64 17.21
C SER A 341 0.84 -4.89 18.07
N ILE A 342 -0.24 -4.11 17.88
CA ILE A 342 -1.45 -4.28 18.70
C ILE A 342 -2.23 -5.55 18.25
N VAL A 343 -2.27 -5.85 16.95
CA VAL A 343 -2.87 -7.10 16.44
C VAL A 343 -2.14 -8.31 17.02
N PHE A 344 -0.81 -8.30 17.07
CA PHE A 344 -0.03 -9.37 17.67
C PHE A 344 -0.26 -9.46 19.19
N ALA A 345 -0.47 -8.34 19.88
CA ALA A 345 -0.82 -8.33 21.29
C ALA A 345 -2.18 -9.00 21.57
N ILE A 346 -3.20 -8.77 20.73
CA ILE A 346 -4.49 -9.48 20.82
C ILE A 346 -4.29 -10.97 20.56
N MET A 347 -3.47 -11.35 19.58
CA MET A 347 -3.18 -12.75 19.30
C MET A 347 -2.50 -13.44 20.52
N VAL A 348 -1.58 -12.75 21.19
CA VAL A 348 -0.95 -13.25 22.43
C VAL A 348 -2.01 -13.49 23.50
N MET A 349 -2.94 -12.56 23.65
CA MET A 349 -4.00 -12.67 24.66
C MET A 349 -4.99 -13.82 24.33
N THR A 350 -5.38 -13.98 23.07
CA THR A 350 -6.38 -14.98 22.67
C THR A 350 -5.79 -16.39 22.52
N GLN A 351 -4.59 -16.53 22.00
CA GLN A 351 -3.95 -17.83 21.73
C GLN A 351 -3.00 -18.26 22.83
N GLY A 352 -2.35 -17.32 23.52
CA GLY A 352 -1.40 -17.57 24.60
C GLY A 352 -2.04 -17.71 25.98
N ASN A 353 -3.35 -17.46 26.09
CA ASN A 353 -4.08 -17.42 27.37
C ASN A 353 -3.36 -16.55 28.43
N VAL A 354 -2.81 -15.43 28.00
CA VAL A 354 -2.05 -14.46 28.82
C VAL A 354 -2.98 -13.35 29.29
N LYS A 355 -2.69 -12.76 30.43
CA LYS A 355 -3.48 -11.66 30.99
C LYS A 355 -3.55 -10.46 30.06
N THR A 356 -4.64 -9.69 30.16
CA THR A 356 -4.90 -8.46 29.37
C THR A 356 -3.84 -7.38 29.52
N GLU A 357 -3.00 -7.45 30.56
CA GLU A 357 -1.92 -6.48 30.85
C GLU A 357 -0.93 -6.29 29.69
N ILE A 358 -0.61 -7.39 28.94
CA ILE A 358 0.29 -7.27 27.76
C ILE A 358 -0.38 -6.43 26.66
N PHE A 359 -1.66 -6.66 26.39
CA PHE A 359 -2.40 -5.87 25.40
C PHE A 359 -2.45 -4.40 25.80
N ASP A 360 -2.84 -4.10 27.04
CA ASP A 360 -2.95 -2.73 27.52
C ASP A 360 -1.59 -2.01 27.49
N ALA A 361 -0.49 -2.68 27.86
CA ALA A 361 0.86 -2.12 27.80
C ALA A 361 1.31 -1.85 26.36
N VAL A 362 1.13 -2.81 25.43
CA VAL A 362 1.46 -2.62 24.00
C VAL A 362 0.64 -1.50 23.41
N PHE A 363 -0.67 -1.47 23.68
CA PHE A 363 -1.55 -0.41 23.21
C PHE A 363 -1.07 0.97 23.68
N PHE A 364 -0.74 1.09 24.98
CA PHE A 364 -0.22 2.34 25.54
C PHE A 364 1.12 2.75 24.90
N ILE A 365 2.05 1.78 24.66
CA ILE A 365 3.33 2.04 24.00
C ILE A 365 3.10 2.54 22.56
N VAL A 366 2.20 1.91 21.80
CA VAL A 366 1.88 2.33 20.43
C VAL A 366 1.28 3.73 20.41
N LEU A 367 0.31 4.00 21.31
CA LEU A 367 -0.31 5.31 21.43
C LEU A 367 0.73 6.40 21.73
N MET A 368 1.60 6.18 22.70
CA MET A 368 2.67 7.12 23.07
C MET A 368 3.72 7.26 21.96
N SER A 369 4.07 6.18 21.26
CA SER A 369 4.97 6.21 20.11
C SER A 369 4.43 7.11 19.00
N ILE A 370 3.17 6.94 18.62
CA ILE A 370 2.55 7.77 17.59
C ILE A 370 2.47 9.23 18.05
N LEU A 371 2.08 9.49 19.30
CA LEU A 371 1.96 10.83 19.85
C LEU A 371 3.32 11.54 19.97
N ILE A 372 4.29 10.94 20.62
CA ILE A 372 5.56 11.60 20.97
C ILE A 372 6.53 11.54 19.79
N GLN A 373 6.84 10.33 19.30
CA GLN A 373 7.79 10.18 18.21
C GLN A 373 7.22 10.75 16.90
N GLY A 374 5.92 10.52 16.62
CA GLY A 374 5.27 11.09 15.43
C GLY A 374 5.30 12.61 15.41
N ALA A 375 5.00 13.28 16.54
CA ALA A 375 5.03 14.74 16.63
C ALA A 375 6.45 15.33 16.52
N LEU A 376 7.46 14.60 17.00
CA LEU A 376 8.85 15.05 16.99
C LEU A 376 9.60 14.71 15.70
N LEU A 377 9.11 13.75 14.91
CA LEU A 377 9.79 13.26 13.70
C LEU A 377 10.15 14.37 12.69
N PRO A 378 9.27 15.31 12.32
CA PRO A 378 9.63 16.39 11.40
C PRO A 378 10.75 17.28 11.97
N LYS A 379 10.66 17.66 13.24
CA LYS A 379 11.66 18.51 13.89
C LYS A 379 13.02 17.83 13.98
N ILE A 380 13.05 16.53 14.26
CA ILE A 380 14.29 15.75 14.32
C ILE A 380 14.88 15.58 12.93
N SER A 381 14.07 15.31 11.90
CA SER A 381 14.52 15.26 10.51
C SER A 381 15.17 16.57 10.05
N GLU A 382 14.60 17.71 10.46
CA GLU A 382 15.15 19.03 10.20
C GLU A 382 16.48 19.25 10.96
N LYS A 383 16.51 18.96 12.27
CA LYS A 383 17.69 19.14 13.11
C LYS A 383 18.88 18.28 12.67
N LEU A 384 18.62 17.11 12.13
CA LEU A 384 19.63 16.20 11.57
C LEU A 384 20.02 16.55 10.12
N ASP A 385 19.48 17.61 9.55
CA ASP A 385 19.68 17.99 8.14
C ASP A 385 19.39 16.84 7.14
N MET A 386 18.41 16.00 7.48
CA MET A 386 18.01 14.84 6.66
C MET A 386 16.87 15.13 5.69
N ILE A 387 16.41 16.40 5.63
CA ILE A 387 15.36 16.81 4.69
C ILE A 387 15.96 17.12 3.35
N ASP A 388 15.42 16.52 2.31
CA ASP A 388 15.66 16.85 0.93
C ASP A 388 14.52 17.75 0.43
N ARG A 389 14.85 19.00 0.05
CA ARG A 389 13.88 19.97 -0.45
C ARG A 389 13.72 19.91 -1.97
N ASP A 390 14.67 19.27 -2.65
CA ASP A 390 14.74 19.16 -4.10
C ASP A 390 14.22 17.80 -4.61
N GLU A 391 14.15 16.82 -3.73
CA GLU A 391 13.48 15.57 -4.05
C GLU A 391 11.97 15.81 -4.06
N ASP A 392 11.35 15.66 -5.22
CA ASP A 392 9.90 15.49 -5.30
C ASP A 392 9.50 14.50 -4.21
N ILE A 393 8.67 14.94 -3.29
CA ILE A 393 8.17 14.14 -2.16
C ILE A 393 7.87 12.78 -2.73
N MET A 394 8.59 11.75 -2.24
CA MET A 394 8.49 10.43 -2.83
C MET A 394 7.02 10.09 -3.02
N LYS A 395 6.58 10.23 -4.26
CA LYS A 395 5.29 9.70 -4.66
C LYS A 395 5.46 8.20 -4.56
N THR A 396 4.88 7.60 -3.56
CA THR A 396 4.64 6.16 -3.54
C THR A 396 3.85 5.81 -4.79
N PHE A 397 3.78 4.54 -5.15
CA PHE A 397 2.94 4.10 -6.27
C PHE A 397 1.50 4.62 -6.14
N THR A 398 1.04 4.87 -4.93
CA THR A 398 -0.22 5.49 -4.54
C THR A 398 -0.36 6.94 -5.01
N ASP A 399 0.72 7.70 -4.91
CA ASP A 399 0.71 9.13 -5.30
C ASP A 399 0.74 9.34 -6.82
N TYR A 400 1.13 8.32 -7.61
CA TYR A 400 0.95 8.34 -9.08
C TYR A 400 -0.50 8.14 -9.51
N SER A 401 -1.39 7.73 -8.59
CA SER A 401 -2.83 7.67 -8.84
C SER A 401 -3.53 9.00 -8.55
N GLU A 402 -2.91 9.92 -7.82
CA GLU A 402 -3.37 11.30 -7.75
C GLU A 402 -3.15 11.95 -9.11
N GLU A 403 -4.22 12.13 -9.78
CA GLU A 403 -4.50 12.77 -11.05
C GLU A 403 -3.51 13.89 -11.40
N LEU A 404 -2.47 13.55 -12.12
CA LEU A 404 -2.01 14.50 -13.11
C LEU A 404 -3.15 14.56 -14.14
N PRO A 405 -3.77 15.70 -14.39
CA PRO A 405 -4.82 15.83 -15.39
C PRO A 405 -4.23 15.73 -16.81
N ILE A 406 -3.29 14.80 -16.98
CA ILE A 406 -2.49 14.61 -18.20
C ILE A 406 -2.72 13.17 -18.66
N GLN A 407 -3.19 13.02 -19.89
CA GLN A 407 -3.23 11.74 -20.59
C GLN A 407 -2.07 11.67 -21.58
N PHE A 408 -1.50 10.47 -21.70
CA PHE A 408 -0.47 10.21 -22.70
C PHE A 408 -1.10 9.52 -23.92
N ILE A 409 -0.79 10.06 -25.10
CA ILE A 409 -1.23 9.52 -26.39
C ILE A 409 0.02 9.07 -27.14
N GLU A 410 0.05 7.80 -27.54
CA GLU A 410 1.12 7.26 -28.34
C GLU A 410 0.76 7.35 -29.83
N ILE A 411 1.67 7.88 -30.64
CA ILE A 411 1.53 8.02 -32.10
C ILE A 411 2.76 7.43 -32.77
N SER A 412 2.55 6.45 -33.66
CA SER A 412 3.59 5.97 -34.54
C SER A 412 3.52 6.72 -35.87
N LEU A 413 4.65 7.18 -36.39
CA LEU A 413 4.72 7.95 -37.62
C LEU A 413 4.94 7.05 -38.86
N PRO A 414 3.90 6.72 -39.64
CA PRO A 414 4.07 6.04 -40.92
C PRO A 414 4.75 6.97 -41.94
N LYS A 415 5.29 6.39 -43.02
CA LYS A 415 6.02 7.14 -44.08
C LYS A 415 5.26 8.34 -44.64
N ASN A 416 3.92 8.24 -44.71
CA ASN A 416 3.05 9.28 -45.26
C ASN A 416 2.40 10.17 -44.18
N HIS A 417 2.91 10.20 -42.98
CA HIS A 417 2.35 11.05 -41.92
C HIS A 417 2.69 12.52 -42.16
N ALA A 418 1.73 13.42 -41.90
CA ALA A 418 1.90 14.87 -42.12
C ALA A 418 3.03 15.52 -41.31
N TRP A 419 3.51 14.83 -40.25
CA TRP A 419 4.62 15.30 -39.39
C TRP A 419 5.98 14.75 -39.81
N THR A 420 6.04 13.75 -40.70
CA THR A 420 7.30 13.17 -41.16
C THR A 420 8.13 14.19 -41.92
N GLY A 421 9.39 14.36 -41.55
CA GLY A 421 10.32 15.32 -42.12
C GLY A 421 10.21 16.73 -41.53
N LYS A 422 9.25 17.02 -40.64
CA LYS A 422 9.10 18.35 -40.03
C LYS A 422 9.85 18.44 -38.69
N LYS A 423 10.24 19.65 -38.32
CA LYS A 423 10.74 19.95 -36.98
C LYS A 423 9.57 20.04 -35.99
N VAL A 424 9.81 19.68 -34.74
CA VAL A 424 8.79 19.73 -33.69
C VAL A 424 8.17 21.11 -33.54
N ARG A 425 8.98 22.19 -33.66
CA ARG A 425 8.47 23.57 -33.57
C ARG A 425 7.55 23.98 -34.73
N ASP A 426 7.60 23.25 -35.84
CA ASP A 426 6.80 23.55 -37.04
C ASP A 426 5.50 22.74 -37.07
N LEU A 427 5.22 21.98 -36.00
CA LEU A 427 4.00 21.20 -35.87
C LEU A 427 2.88 22.06 -35.28
N VAL A 428 1.70 21.90 -35.84
CA VAL A 428 0.47 22.40 -35.23
C VAL A 428 -0.07 21.28 -34.33
N LEU A 429 0.15 21.42 -33.04
CA LEU A 429 -0.39 20.54 -32.02
C LEU A 429 -1.67 21.17 -31.42
N PRO A 430 -2.61 20.35 -30.90
CA PRO A 430 -3.73 20.88 -30.13
C PRO A 430 -3.22 21.73 -28.94
N PRO A 431 -4.00 22.72 -28.49
CA PRO A 431 -3.66 23.47 -27.27
C PRO A 431 -3.34 22.53 -26.11
N GLU A 432 -2.37 22.91 -25.27
CA GLU A 432 -1.97 22.13 -24.07
C GLU A 432 -1.44 20.71 -24.36
N THR A 433 -1.00 20.46 -25.61
CA THR A 433 -0.38 19.20 -26.00
C THR A 433 1.14 19.36 -26.18
N LEU A 434 1.91 18.46 -25.59
CA LEU A 434 3.37 18.46 -25.70
C LEU A 434 3.89 17.09 -26.13
N ILE A 435 4.91 17.04 -26.98
CA ILE A 435 5.63 15.78 -27.27
C ILE A 435 6.63 15.54 -26.14
N VAL A 436 6.36 14.52 -25.33
CA VAL A 436 7.13 14.21 -24.10
C VAL A 436 8.42 13.47 -24.43
N TYR A 437 8.32 12.46 -25.30
CA TYR A 437 9.49 11.76 -25.80
C TYR A 437 9.27 11.19 -27.21
N LYS A 438 10.40 10.92 -27.87
CA LYS A 438 10.50 10.28 -29.17
C LYS A 438 11.33 9.01 -29.03
N GLU A 439 10.83 7.91 -29.57
CA GLU A 439 11.51 6.62 -29.69
C GLU A 439 11.85 6.37 -31.17
N ASP A 440 13.14 6.15 -31.46
CA ASP A 440 13.68 5.82 -32.78
C ASP A 440 14.37 4.45 -32.67
N GLY A 441 13.64 3.37 -32.96
CA GLY A 441 14.10 2.00 -32.75
C GLY A 441 14.35 1.68 -31.27
N SER A 442 15.59 1.65 -30.82
CA SER A 442 15.97 1.39 -29.42
C SER A 442 16.33 2.65 -28.63
N ASN A 443 16.40 3.82 -29.27
CA ASN A 443 16.79 5.07 -28.62
C ASN A 443 15.60 5.92 -28.24
N ILE A 444 15.49 6.23 -26.94
CA ILE A 444 14.50 7.17 -26.39
C ILE A 444 15.18 8.51 -26.18
N SER A 445 14.59 9.59 -26.69
CA SER A 445 15.09 10.96 -26.54
C SER A 445 13.96 11.93 -26.23
N VAL A 446 14.27 12.99 -25.47
CA VAL A 446 13.34 14.09 -25.25
C VAL A 446 13.50 15.06 -26.43
N PRO A 447 12.47 15.23 -27.30
CA PRO A 447 12.57 16.09 -28.44
C PRO A 447 12.53 17.56 -28.02
N ASN A 448 13.28 18.38 -28.74
CA ASN A 448 13.22 19.84 -28.65
C ASN A 448 12.68 20.44 -29.95
N GLY A 449 12.45 21.75 -30.00
CA GLY A 449 11.87 22.42 -31.16
C GLY A 449 12.64 22.21 -32.46
N SER A 450 13.94 21.89 -32.42
CA SER A 450 14.78 21.63 -33.61
C SER A 450 14.80 20.15 -34.03
N THR A 451 14.24 19.25 -33.23
CA THR A 451 14.19 17.81 -33.51
C THR A 451 13.36 17.53 -34.76
N ILE A 452 13.94 16.82 -35.74
CA ILE A 452 13.24 16.38 -36.95
C ILE A 452 12.62 15.01 -36.70
N LEU A 453 11.35 14.89 -37.04
CA LEU A 453 10.60 13.65 -36.93
C LEU A 453 10.77 12.80 -38.18
N LYS A 454 11.03 11.50 -38.00
CA LYS A 454 11.26 10.56 -39.10
C LYS A 454 10.13 9.53 -39.20
N ALA A 455 10.02 8.93 -40.38
CA ALA A 455 9.14 7.79 -40.56
C ALA A 455 9.64 6.62 -39.68
N GLY A 456 8.72 5.98 -38.96
CA GLY A 456 9.02 4.91 -38.00
C GLY A 456 9.22 5.41 -36.55
N ASP A 457 9.37 6.72 -36.33
CA ASP A 457 9.43 7.28 -34.98
C ASP A 457 8.10 6.97 -34.24
N ARG A 458 8.24 6.63 -32.96
CA ARG A 458 7.14 6.52 -32.01
C ARG A 458 7.19 7.73 -31.08
N LEU A 459 6.11 8.49 -31.02
CA LEU A 459 5.99 9.69 -30.21
C LEU A 459 5.01 9.45 -29.08
N VAL A 460 5.31 9.96 -27.90
CA VAL A 460 4.35 10.08 -26.82
C VAL A 460 4.04 11.55 -26.59
N LEU A 461 2.78 11.88 -26.72
CA LEU A 461 2.26 13.21 -26.46
C LEU A 461 1.58 13.20 -25.08
N SER A 462 1.72 14.29 -24.33
CA SER A 462 0.89 14.59 -23.17
C SER A 462 -0.22 15.55 -23.59
N ALA A 463 -1.43 15.32 -23.11
CA ALA A 463 -2.56 16.22 -23.30
C ALA A 463 -3.31 16.34 -21.96
N THR A 464 -3.92 17.50 -21.72
CA THR A 464 -4.76 17.71 -20.53
C THR A 464 -6.03 16.87 -20.64
N GLN A 465 -6.40 16.18 -19.56
CA GLN A 465 -7.63 15.40 -19.49
C GLN A 465 -8.83 16.36 -19.42
N ALA A 466 -9.84 16.13 -20.25
CA ALA A 466 -11.08 16.88 -20.17
C ALA A 466 -11.84 16.46 -18.89
N GLU A 467 -11.89 17.33 -17.89
CA GLU A 467 -12.53 17.04 -16.59
C GLU A 467 -14.04 16.89 -16.64
N HIS A 468 -14.71 17.55 -17.60
CA HIS A 468 -16.17 17.49 -17.75
C HIS A 468 -16.58 17.65 -19.21
N MET A 469 -16.93 16.54 -19.86
CA MET A 469 -17.68 16.59 -21.13
C MET A 469 -19.18 16.78 -20.81
N LYS A 470 -19.63 18.01 -20.54
CA LYS A 470 -21.05 18.30 -20.42
C LYS A 470 -21.72 18.16 -21.78
N GLY A 471 -22.78 17.36 -21.86
CA GLY A 471 -23.61 17.24 -23.05
C GLY A 471 -23.17 16.19 -24.07
N VAL A 472 -22.19 15.36 -23.75
CA VAL A 472 -21.76 14.24 -24.61
C VAL A 472 -22.06 12.91 -23.90
N GLU A 473 -23.05 12.18 -24.40
CA GLU A 473 -23.33 10.82 -23.95
C GLU A 473 -22.75 9.83 -24.96
N LEU A 474 -21.96 8.86 -24.44
CA LEU A 474 -21.46 7.77 -25.26
C LEU A 474 -22.48 6.62 -25.26
N THR A 475 -22.90 6.20 -26.44
CA THR A 475 -23.78 5.05 -26.63
C THR A 475 -23.09 3.96 -27.43
N GLU A 476 -23.36 2.70 -27.06
CA GLU A 476 -22.85 1.53 -27.76
C GLU A 476 -23.93 0.94 -28.66
N ILE A 477 -23.61 0.74 -29.93
CA ILE A 477 -24.49 0.11 -30.90
C ILE A 477 -23.86 -1.18 -31.41
N SER A 478 -24.50 -2.30 -31.12
CA SER A 478 -24.06 -3.60 -31.61
C SER A 478 -24.64 -3.89 -33.01
N VAL A 479 -23.75 -4.13 -33.98
CA VAL A 479 -24.16 -4.36 -35.38
C VAL A 479 -24.49 -5.85 -35.60
N SER A 480 -25.78 -6.20 -35.52
CA SER A 480 -26.29 -7.54 -35.80
C SER A 480 -26.52 -7.75 -37.32
N LYS A 481 -26.74 -9.00 -37.77
CA LYS A 481 -26.94 -9.38 -39.20
C LYS A 481 -27.99 -8.56 -39.99
N LYS A 482 -28.95 -7.98 -39.29
CA LYS A 482 -30.04 -7.18 -39.92
C LYS A 482 -29.89 -5.68 -39.69
N HIS A 483 -28.73 -5.23 -39.16
CA HIS A 483 -28.54 -3.82 -38.84
C HIS A 483 -28.36 -3.00 -40.12
N GLU A 484 -29.04 -1.84 -40.19
CA GLU A 484 -29.08 -0.96 -41.37
C GLU A 484 -27.74 -0.40 -41.82
N TYR A 485 -26.71 -0.46 -40.95
CA TYR A 485 -25.36 0.10 -41.20
C TYR A 485 -24.39 -0.92 -41.80
N ILE A 486 -24.76 -2.21 -41.92
CA ILE A 486 -23.88 -3.23 -42.50
C ILE A 486 -23.54 -2.88 -43.95
N GLY A 487 -22.24 -2.93 -44.26
CA GLY A 487 -21.72 -2.67 -45.60
C GLY A 487 -21.67 -1.22 -46.01
N LYS A 488 -22.23 -0.29 -45.20
CA LYS A 488 -22.15 1.14 -45.46
C LYS A 488 -20.83 1.72 -45.01
N LYS A 489 -20.36 2.77 -45.71
CA LYS A 489 -19.26 3.59 -45.24
C LYS A 489 -19.77 4.55 -44.18
N ILE A 490 -18.91 4.91 -43.25
CA ILE A 490 -19.28 5.87 -42.19
C ILE A 490 -19.72 7.22 -42.76
N ALA A 491 -19.08 7.67 -43.84
CA ALA A 491 -19.47 8.91 -44.53
C ALA A 491 -20.90 8.87 -45.07
N ASP A 492 -21.45 7.67 -45.33
CA ASP A 492 -22.78 7.49 -45.93
C ASP A 492 -23.88 7.31 -44.85
N ILE A 493 -23.50 7.34 -43.57
CA ILE A 493 -24.44 7.19 -42.45
C ILE A 493 -24.82 8.59 -41.96
N SER A 494 -25.95 9.08 -42.43
CA SER A 494 -26.60 10.26 -41.92
C SER A 494 -27.77 9.85 -41.02
N ASN A 495 -27.63 9.95 -39.72
CA ASN A 495 -28.73 9.72 -38.77
C ASN A 495 -28.78 10.84 -37.77
N GLU A 496 -29.93 11.51 -37.66
CA GLU A 496 -30.16 12.64 -36.75
C GLU A 496 -29.95 12.29 -35.27
N SER A 497 -30.01 10.98 -34.96
CA SER A 497 -29.83 10.48 -33.57
C SER A 497 -28.37 10.16 -33.18
N ILE A 498 -27.43 10.11 -34.15
CA ILE A 498 -26.01 9.83 -33.91
C ILE A 498 -25.16 10.96 -34.47
N SER A 499 -24.51 11.71 -33.61
CA SER A 499 -23.67 12.84 -34.04
C SER A 499 -22.34 12.41 -34.61
N LEU A 500 -21.70 11.37 -34.05
CA LEU A 500 -20.38 10.89 -34.51
C LEU A 500 -20.10 9.45 -34.02
N ILE A 501 -19.63 8.58 -34.90
CA ILE A 501 -19.05 7.29 -34.52
C ILE A 501 -17.59 7.54 -34.16
N ILE A 502 -17.27 7.44 -32.87
CA ILE A 502 -15.93 7.75 -32.33
C ILE A 502 -14.99 6.57 -32.51
N LEU A 503 -15.52 5.33 -32.35
CA LEU A 503 -14.69 4.15 -32.27
C LEU A 503 -15.50 2.90 -32.70
N ILE A 504 -14.83 1.95 -33.36
CA ILE A 504 -15.37 0.65 -33.72
C ILE A 504 -14.56 -0.45 -33.06
N LYS A 505 -15.20 -1.28 -32.24
CA LYS A 505 -14.59 -2.54 -31.74
C LYS A 505 -15.00 -3.68 -32.70
N ARG A 506 -14.00 -4.27 -33.36
CA ARG A 506 -14.16 -5.41 -34.29
C ARG A 506 -13.41 -6.62 -33.71
N GLY A 507 -14.10 -7.46 -32.97
CA GLY A 507 -13.47 -8.51 -32.16
C GLY A 507 -12.49 -7.92 -31.16
N ARG A 508 -11.20 -8.25 -31.29
CA ARG A 508 -10.14 -7.72 -30.41
C ARG A 508 -9.48 -6.42 -30.92
N LYS A 509 -9.85 -5.94 -32.10
CA LYS A 509 -9.27 -4.73 -32.70
C LYS A 509 -10.13 -3.52 -32.41
N VAL A 510 -9.47 -2.44 -32.02
CA VAL A 510 -10.06 -1.11 -31.87
C VAL A 510 -9.71 -0.31 -33.12
N ILE A 511 -10.70 0.26 -33.80
CA ILE A 511 -10.55 1.02 -35.05
C ILE A 511 -11.08 2.44 -34.78
N VAL A 512 -10.23 3.44 -34.98
CA VAL A 512 -10.67 4.83 -35.08
C VAL A 512 -11.21 5.01 -36.50
N PRO A 513 -12.51 5.24 -36.68
CA PRO A 513 -13.12 5.23 -38.01
C PRO A 513 -12.74 6.46 -38.84
N ARG A 514 -12.69 6.26 -40.16
CA ARG A 514 -12.59 7.34 -41.13
C ARG A 514 -13.83 7.28 -42.04
N GLY A 515 -14.10 8.34 -42.77
CA GLY A 515 -15.29 8.39 -43.66
C GLY A 515 -15.43 7.20 -44.60
N ASN A 516 -14.32 6.61 -45.04
CA ASN A 516 -14.29 5.42 -45.92
C ASN A 516 -14.29 4.08 -45.16
N THR A 517 -14.39 4.07 -43.85
CA THR A 517 -14.44 2.85 -43.05
C THR A 517 -15.79 2.17 -43.24
N ILE A 518 -15.75 0.89 -43.61
CA ILE A 518 -16.97 0.07 -43.84
C ILE A 518 -17.32 -0.66 -42.55
N ILE A 519 -18.55 -0.56 -42.12
CA ILE A 519 -19.12 -1.26 -40.97
C ILE A 519 -19.40 -2.71 -41.32
N LYS A 520 -19.03 -3.64 -40.46
CA LYS A 520 -19.20 -5.07 -40.62
C LYS A 520 -20.07 -5.67 -39.53
N GLU A 521 -20.65 -6.83 -39.84
CA GLU A 521 -21.35 -7.64 -38.84
C GLU A 521 -20.43 -7.94 -37.64
N GLY A 522 -20.99 -7.85 -36.45
CA GLY A 522 -20.24 -8.07 -35.19
C GLY A 522 -19.42 -6.87 -34.73
N ASP A 523 -19.47 -5.73 -35.44
CA ASP A 523 -18.88 -4.49 -34.94
C ASP A 523 -19.70 -3.93 -33.79
N LEU A 524 -18.99 -3.41 -32.76
CA LEU A 524 -19.57 -2.59 -31.71
C LEU A 524 -19.14 -1.14 -31.97
N LEU A 525 -20.13 -0.31 -32.29
CA LEU A 525 -19.89 1.12 -32.57
C LEU A 525 -20.05 1.91 -31.29
N ILE A 526 -19.05 2.72 -30.94
CA ILE A 526 -19.14 3.68 -29.85
C ILE A 526 -19.41 5.04 -30.47
N CYS A 527 -20.59 5.57 -30.17
CA CYS A 527 -21.13 6.76 -30.80
C CYS A 527 -21.30 7.87 -29.76
N ASN A 528 -21.07 9.09 -30.20
CA ASN A 528 -21.45 10.28 -29.44
C ASN A 528 -22.92 10.59 -29.72
N ARG A 529 -23.72 10.82 -28.70
CA ARG A 529 -25.06 11.35 -28.75
C ARG A 529 -25.09 12.71 -28.06
N LEU A 530 -25.53 13.74 -28.75
CA LEU A 530 -25.79 15.02 -28.10
C LEU A 530 -27.00 14.84 -27.19
N ALA A 531 -26.82 15.08 -25.90
CA ALA A 531 -27.94 15.13 -24.98
C ALA A 531 -28.89 16.26 -25.44
N PRO A 532 -30.22 16.05 -25.46
CA PRO A 532 -31.14 17.12 -25.73
C PRO A 532 -30.88 18.25 -24.72
N SER A 533 -30.71 19.46 -25.24
CA SER A 533 -30.60 20.66 -24.40
C SER A 533 -31.82 20.73 -23.48
N ALA A 534 -31.55 20.62 -22.14
CA ALA A 534 -32.55 20.78 -21.11
C ALA A 534 -33.05 22.23 -21.04
#